data_5766e34cc3dc835e20ce2b5b2875a14d
#
_entry.id   5766e34cc3dc835e20ce2b5b2875a14d
#
_cell.length_a   1.000
_cell.length_b   1.000
_cell.length_c   1.000
_cell.angle_alpha   90.00
_cell.angle_beta   90.00
_cell.angle_gamma   90.00
#
_symmetry.space_group_name_H-M   'P 1'
#
loop_
_entity.id
_entity.type
_entity.pdbx_description
1 polymer ?
#
loop_
_entity_poly.entity_id
_entity_poly.type
_entity_poly.pdbx_seq_one_letter_code
_entity_poly.pdbx_strand_id
1 'polypeptide(L)'
;MISNGKKVNQVFQTKNYGMFKFRADNRVLNTTHIKKLSEKMKNIGWIPGSYVVINEKGEIIDGQHRVSAAKMVGVPISYTIERKSNFDTIRSLNQNQKNWSFTDYIHGYVKEDNVHYTLLDEFLNEFKDFKPTEALMFLQNTANPVHRDVFESGSWESKDVELGKDWAKKIQSLKPFFEKGYNKSIFVRAMIKLMSRKPEFVFEEFLHKVQLRPGMIHLCGSVELYTEMIEDIYNYRRRNTEKLNLRF
;
A
#
# COMPACT_ATOMS: atom_id res chain seq x y z
N MET A 1 40.16 3.42 27.54
CA MET A 1 39.55 4.74 27.84
C MET A 1 38.49 5.03 26.79
N ILE A 2 37.23 5.17 27.17
CA ILE A 2 36.16 5.55 26.27
C ILE A 2 36.30 7.06 26.04
N SER A 3 36.40 7.46 24.76
CA SER A 3 36.67 8.84 24.33
C SER A 3 35.60 9.83 24.85
N ASN A 4 36.01 11.10 25.04
CA ASN A 4 35.14 12.23 25.38
C ASN A 4 34.10 12.50 24.28
N GLY A 5 33.05 11.66 24.17
CA GLY A 5 31.90 11.90 23.30
C GLY A 5 31.08 13.07 23.83
N LYS A 6 30.62 13.95 22.93
CA LYS A 6 29.67 15.02 23.26
C LYS A 6 28.35 14.39 23.68
N LYS A 7 27.81 14.74 24.86
CA LYS A 7 26.50 14.30 25.31
C LYS A 7 25.41 14.88 24.38
N VAL A 8 24.77 14.05 23.54
CA VAL A 8 23.83 14.51 22.51
C VAL A 8 22.39 14.36 22.98
N ASN A 9 22.02 13.22 23.57
CA ASN A 9 20.67 12.97 24.12
C ASN A 9 20.73 12.25 25.47
N GLN A 10 19.77 12.55 26.35
CA GLN A 10 19.58 11.82 27.61
C GLN A 10 18.54 10.71 27.41
N VAL A 11 18.84 9.52 27.93
CA VAL A 11 17.85 8.43 28.05
C VAL A 11 17.23 8.50 29.42
N PHE A 12 15.91 8.53 29.45
CA PHE A 12 15.09 8.53 30.67
C PHE A 12 14.39 7.20 30.81
N GLN A 13 13.94 6.88 32.02
CA GLN A 13 13.14 5.68 32.28
C GLN A 13 11.91 6.04 33.11
N THR A 14 10.74 5.47 32.78
CA THR A 14 9.49 5.73 33.50
C THR A 14 8.50 4.57 33.41
N LYS A 15 7.63 4.45 34.42
CA LYS A 15 6.41 3.63 34.42
C LYS A 15 5.14 4.47 34.18
N ASN A 16 5.27 5.79 34.02
CA ASN A 16 4.14 6.65 33.69
C ASN A 16 3.77 6.49 32.20
N TYR A 17 2.98 5.47 31.90
CA TYR A 17 2.55 5.19 30.51
C TYR A 17 1.65 6.27 29.94
N GLY A 18 0.97 7.07 30.79
CA GLY A 18 0.07 8.14 30.37
C GLY A 18 0.75 9.34 29.73
N MET A 19 2.07 9.48 29.90
CA MET A 19 2.83 10.55 29.25
C MET A 19 3.05 10.30 27.75
N PHE A 20 2.92 9.06 27.29
CA PHE A 20 3.15 8.69 25.89
C PHE A 20 1.88 8.85 25.07
N LYS A 21 1.85 9.84 24.19
CA LYS A 21 0.72 10.14 23.30
C LYS A 21 0.94 9.52 21.93
N PHE A 22 -0.02 8.74 21.46
CA PHE A 22 0.01 8.16 20.11
C PHE A 22 -0.37 9.23 19.09
N ARG A 23 0.41 9.38 18.05
CA ARG A 23 0.15 10.32 16.95
C ARG A 23 -0.78 9.67 15.92
N ALA A 24 -1.65 10.49 15.32
CA ALA A 24 -2.59 10.02 14.30
C ALA A 24 -1.90 9.66 12.96
N ASP A 25 -0.78 10.33 12.64
CA ASP A 25 0.03 10.11 11.43
C ASP A 25 1.03 8.95 11.56
N ASN A 26 1.11 8.31 12.72
CA ASN A 26 1.95 7.13 12.89
C ASN A 26 1.25 5.89 12.28
N ARG A 27 2.03 4.87 11.88
CA ARG A 27 1.47 3.64 11.31
C ARG A 27 0.53 2.92 12.28
N VAL A 28 -0.41 2.13 11.73
CA VAL A 28 -1.38 1.37 12.52
C VAL A 28 -0.70 0.36 13.44
N LEU A 29 -1.21 0.20 14.66
CA LEU A 29 -0.70 -0.75 15.63
C LEU A 29 -0.98 -2.20 15.21
N ASN A 30 0.09 -3.00 15.13
CA ASN A 30 -0.01 -4.44 14.84
C ASN A 30 -0.10 -5.22 16.15
N THR A 31 -1.28 -5.75 16.45
CA THR A 31 -1.57 -6.48 17.70
C THR A 31 -0.74 -7.75 17.85
N THR A 32 -0.47 -8.48 16.78
CA THR A 32 0.39 -9.69 16.78
C THR A 32 1.82 -9.33 17.14
N HIS A 33 2.34 -8.23 16.58
CA HIS A 33 3.67 -7.74 16.90
C HIS A 33 3.78 -7.26 18.37
N ILE A 34 2.75 -6.56 18.88
CA ILE A 34 2.68 -6.13 20.27
C ILE A 34 2.71 -7.33 21.21
N LYS A 35 1.92 -8.40 20.95
CA LYS A 35 1.93 -9.62 21.75
C LYS A 35 3.31 -10.26 21.80
N LYS A 36 3.99 -10.43 20.66
CA LYS A 36 5.36 -10.98 20.62
C LYS A 36 6.36 -10.14 21.42
N LEU A 37 6.26 -8.81 21.36
CA LEU A 37 7.09 -7.91 22.15
C LEU A 37 6.78 -8.01 23.64
N SER A 38 5.50 -8.09 24.02
CA SER A 38 5.09 -8.19 25.43
C SER A 38 5.58 -9.50 26.06
N GLU A 39 5.50 -10.63 25.36
CA GLU A 39 6.05 -11.91 25.83
C GLU A 39 7.58 -11.82 26.05
N LYS A 40 8.29 -11.21 25.09
CA LYS A 40 9.72 -10.98 25.23
C LYS A 40 10.03 -10.09 26.44
N MET A 41 9.32 -8.97 26.60
CA MET A 41 9.51 -8.04 27.73
C MET A 41 9.12 -8.65 29.07
N LYS A 42 8.15 -9.54 29.12
CA LYS A 42 7.78 -10.29 30.33
C LYS A 42 8.96 -11.12 30.87
N ASN A 43 9.77 -11.68 29.97
CA ASN A 43 10.88 -12.57 30.33
C ASN A 43 12.18 -11.81 30.65
N ILE A 44 12.50 -10.74 29.89
CA ILE A 44 13.81 -10.05 30.00
C ILE A 44 13.70 -8.59 30.47
N GLY A 45 12.51 -8.09 30.78
CA GLY A 45 12.29 -6.67 31.05
C GLY A 45 12.31 -5.82 29.79
N TRP A 46 12.69 -4.55 29.90
CA TRP A 46 12.87 -3.67 28.74
C TRP A 46 13.98 -4.20 27.83
N ILE A 47 13.76 -4.09 26.52
CA ILE A 47 14.70 -4.60 25.50
C ILE A 47 16.00 -3.79 25.56
N PRO A 48 17.14 -4.41 25.91
CA PRO A 48 18.43 -3.70 26.00
C PRO A 48 18.81 -2.98 24.70
N GLY A 49 19.39 -1.80 24.80
CA GLY A 49 19.84 -1.00 23.64
C GLY A 49 18.71 -0.34 22.84
N SER A 50 17.44 -0.51 23.25
CA SER A 50 16.32 0.16 22.60
C SER A 50 15.74 1.28 23.47
N TYR A 51 15.17 2.31 22.85
CA TYR A 51 14.42 3.37 23.53
C TYR A 51 13.31 3.90 22.65
N VAL A 52 12.25 4.43 23.30
CA VAL A 52 11.18 5.16 22.62
C VAL A 52 11.65 6.58 22.34
N VAL A 53 11.35 7.11 21.18
CA VAL A 53 11.60 8.50 20.84
C VAL A 53 10.29 9.27 20.93
N ILE A 54 10.26 10.34 21.72
CA ILE A 54 9.11 11.24 21.85
C ILE A 54 9.52 12.68 21.56
N ASN A 55 8.55 13.54 21.23
CA ASN A 55 8.77 14.98 21.19
C ASN A 55 8.51 15.62 22.57
N GLU A 56 8.71 16.94 22.67
CA GLU A 56 8.50 17.71 23.92
C GLU A 56 7.04 17.68 24.43
N LYS A 57 6.06 17.35 23.59
CA LYS A 57 4.65 17.19 23.95
C LYS A 57 4.29 15.77 24.42
N GLY A 58 5.28 14.87 24.48
CA GLY A 58 5.10 13.46 24.81
C GLY A 58 4.54 12.60 23.67
N GLU A 59 4.48 13.13 22.44
CA GLU A 59 4.00 12.40 21.29
C GLU A 59 5.07 11.43 20.79
N ILE A 60 4.68 10.18 20.55
CA ILE A 60 5.59 9.10 20.14
C ILE A 60 6.01 9.29 18.68
N ILE A 61 7.31 9.50 18.45
CA ILE A 61 7.93 9.54 17.14
C ILE A 61 8.29 8.13 16.67
N ASP A 62 8.94 7.34 17.55
CA ASP A 62 9.25 5.94 17.30
C ASP A 62 9.01 5.10 18.56
N GLY A 63 8.62 3.84 18.37
CA GLY A 63 8.49 2.85 19.44
C GLY A 63 7.08 2.64 19.97
N GLN A 64 6.01 3.04 19.26
CA GLN A 64 4.63 2.89 19.68
C GLN A 64 4.25 1.43 20.04
N HIS A 65 4.75 0.43 19.29
CA HIS A 65 4.53 -0.98 19.61
C HIS A 65 5.24 -1.38 20.90
N ARG A 66 6.43 -0.81 21.16
CA ARG A 66 7.18 -1.03 22.41
C ARG A 66 6.48 -0.42 23.61
N VAL A 67 5.91 0.79 23.45
CA VAL A 67 5.09 1.43 24.51
C VAL A 67 3.87 0.56 24.83
N SER A 68 3.14 0.11 23.80
CA SER A 68 1.96 -0.74 23.97
C SER A 68 2.31 -2.07 24.66
N ALA A 69 3.39 -2.71 24.24
CA ALA A 69 3.86 -3.96 24.84
C ALA A 69 4.30 -3.79 26.30
N ALA A 70 5.09 -2.75 26.59
CA ALA A 70 5.55 -2.45 27.96
C ALA A 70 4.38 -2.15 28.92
N LYS A 71 3.37 -1.40 28.44
CA LYS A 71 2.15 -1.13 29.21
C LYS A 71 1.39 -2.41 29.56
N MET A 72 1.32 -3.39 28.66
CA MET A 72 0.64 -4.68 28.89
C MET A 72 1.29 -5.50 30.01
N VAL A 73 2.62 -5.43 30.16
CA VAL A 73 3.37 -6.27 31.12
C VAL A 73 3.96 -5.50 32.29
N GLY A 74 3.71 -4.18 32.39
CA GLY A 74 4.16 -3.37 33.52
C GLY A 74 5.66 -3.06 33.56
N VAL A 75 6.37 -3.17 32.44
CA VAL A 75 7.82 -2.95 32.33
C VAL A 75 8.11 -1.45 32.16
N PRO A 76 9.12 -0.87 32.88
CA PRO A 76 9.52 0.53 32.70
C PRO A 76 9.96 0.79 31.25
N ILE A 77 9.59 1.94 30.69
CA ILE A 77 9.95 2.36 29.33
C ILE A 77 11.20 3.24 29.39
N SER A 78 12.24 2.87 28.64
CA SER A 78 13.36 3.77 28.36
C SER A 78 13.04 4.64 27.15
N TYR A 79 13.25 5.96 27.26
CA TYR A 79 12.90 6.91 26.22
C TYR A 79 13.89 8.07 26.10
N THR A 80 13.91 8.74 24.96
CA THR A 80 14.63 9.98 24.69
C THR A 80 13.69 11.03 24.11
N ILE A 81 14.06 12.32 24.23
CA ILE A 81 13.27 13.44 23.73
C ILE A 81 13.98 14.02 22.51
N GLU A 82 13.28 14.03 21.37
CA GLU A 82 13.72 14.66 20.12
C GLU A 82 12.96 15.98 19.90
N ARG A 83 13.71 17.07 19.74
CA ARG A 83 13.13 18.42 19.65
C ARG A 83 12.72 18.82 18.23
N LYS A 84 13.28 18.16 17.20
CA LYS A 84 13.02 18.45 15.78
C LYS A 84 12.35 17.27 15.10
N SER A 85 11.08 16.99 15.46
CA SER A 85 10.33 15.85 14.88
C SER A 85 9.23 16.32 13.95
N ASN A 86 9.31 15.90 12.70
CA ASN A 86 8.24 15.98 11.70
C ASN A 86 7.98 14.57 11.14
N PHE A 87 7.04 14.44 10.19
CA PHE A 87 6.72 13.17 9.55
C PHE A 87 7.95 12.51 8.89
N ASP A 88 8.84 13.29 8.27
CA ASP A 88 10.07 12.78 7.67
C ASP A 88 11.03 12.17 8.71
N THR A 89 11.11 12.75 9.89
CA THR A 89 11.90 12.19 11.01
C THR A 89 11.32 10.85 11.45
N ILE A 90 9.99 10.74 11.59
CA ILE A 90 9.31 9.49 11.93
C ILE A 90 9.58 8.41 10.87
N ARG A 91 9.45 8.77 9.61
CA ARG A 91 9.70 7.87 8.48
C ARG A 91 11.14 7.36 8.46
N SER A 92 12.12 8.24 8.61
CA SER A 92 13.55 7.90 8.60
C SER A 92 13.94 6.97 9.75
N LEU A 93 13.39 7.18 10.95
CA LEU A 93 13.63 6.31 12.10
C LEU A 93 13.03 4.92 11.94
N ASN A 94 11.89 4.82 11.26
CA ASN A 94 11.20 3.56 11.03
C ASN A 94 11.77 2.73 9.86
N GLN A 95 12.48 3.34 8.91
CA GLN A 95 13.10 2.64 7.77
C GLN A 95 14.10 1.55 8.20
N ASN A 96 14.77 1.72 9.32
CA ASN A 96 15.80 0.80 9.81
C ASN A 96 15.27 -0.42 10.59
N GLN A 97 13.96 -0.48 10.91
CA GLN A 97 13.39 -1.58 11.75
C GLN A 97 12.44 -2.50 11.00
N LYS A 98 11.61 -1.98 10.15
CA LYS A 98 10.73 -2.68 9.21
C LYS A 98 10.27 -1.66 8.18
N ASN A 99 10.53 -1.92 6.91
CA ASN A 99 10.05 -1.06 5.83
C ASN A 99 8.55 -0.83 5.96
N TRP A 100 8.13 0.41 5.81
CA TRP A 100 6.71 0.74 5.73
C TRP A 100 6.08 0.00 4.55
N SER A 101 4.89 -0.53 4.78
CA SER A 101 4.04 -1.07 3.72
C SER A 101 3.34 0.08 2.97
N PHE A 102 2.77 -0.23 1.81
CA PHE A 102 1.92 0.73 1.10
C PHE A 102 0.83 1.32 1.99
N THR A 103 0.20 0.48 2.82
CA THR A 103 -0.87 0.91 3.73
C THR A 103 -0.36 1.88 4.81
N ASP A 104 0.87 1.69 5.31
CA ASP A 104 1.46 2.61 6.30
C ASP A 104 1.71 4.00 5.69
N TYR A 105 2.19 4.06 4.43
CA TYR A 105 2.39 5.32 3.70
C TYR A 105 1.06 6.01 3.39
N ILE A 106 0.05 5.26 2.89
CA ILE A 106 -1.29 5.81 2.62
C ILE A 106 -1.84 6.44 3.89
N HIS A 107 -1.85 5.69 5.00
CA HIS A 107 -2.35 6.19 6.29
C HIS A 107 -1.62 7.47 6.74
N GLY A 108 -0.29 7.51 6.62
CA GLY A 108 0.50 8.66 7.01
C GLY A 108 0.16 9.90 6.18
N TYR A 109 0.14 9.77 4.86
CA TYR A 109 -0.14 10.90 3.98
C TYR A 109 -1.60 11.37 4.00
N VAL A 110 -2.57 10.47 4.24
CA VAL A 110 -3.97 10.85 4.51
C VAL A 110 -4.07 11.73 5.76
N LYS A 111 -3.28 11.45 6.82
CA LYS A 111 -3.23 12.27 8.03
C LYS A 111 -2.51 13.61 7.87
N GLU A 112 -1.75 13.76 6.80
CA GLU A 112 -1.13 15.03 6.37
C GLU A 112 -1.99 15.77 5.33
N ASP A 113 -3.25 15.37 5.17
CA ASP A 113 -4.21 15.98 4.24
C ASP A 113 -3.76 15.96 2.76
N ASN A 114 -2.94 14.94 2.38
CA ASN A 114 -2.55 14.77 1.00
C ASN A 114 -3.74 14.23 0.18
N VAL A 115 -4.27 15.08 -0.69
CA VAL A 115 -5.48 14.80 -1.47
C VAL A 115 -5.35 13.53 -2.34
N HIS A 116 -4.19 13.27 -2.93
CA HIS A 116 -4.00 12.13 -3.81
C HIS A 116 -4.02 10.80 -3.04
N TYR A 117 -3.45 10.77 -1.83
CA TYR A 117 -3.49 9.59 -0.95
C TYR A 117 -4.85 9.39 -0.31
N THR A 118 -5.60 10.46 -0.07
CA THR A 118 -7.01 10.38 0.35
C THR A 118 -7.86 9.74 -0.74
N LEU A 119 -7.71 10.16 -2.01
CA LEU A 119 -8.39 9.55 -3.15
C LEU A 119 -8.00 8.07 -3.35
N LEU A 120 -6.73 7.72 -3.07
CA LEU A 120 -6.27 6.33 -3.12
C LEU A 120 -6.90 5.48 -2.01
N ASP A 121 -6.99 6.01 -0.80
CA ASP A 121 -7.63 5.31 0.33
C ASP A 121 -9.12 5.10 0.07
N GLU A 122 -9.83 6.12 -0.42
CA GLU A 122 -11.23 6.04 -0.84
C GLU A 122 -11.44 4.99 -1.95
N PHE A 123 -10.56 4.99 -2.96
CA PHE A 123 -10.60 4.00 -4.04
C PHE A 123 -10.43 2.56 -3.49
N LEU A 124 -9.48 2.33 -2.60
CA LEU A 124 -9.26 1.01 -2.00
C LEU A 124 -10.41 0.57 -1.09
N ASN A 125 -11.10 1.51 -0.47
CA ASN A 125 -12.30 1.24 0.33
C ASN A 125 -13.52 0.90 -0.55
N GLU A 126 -13.64 1.50 -1.74
CA GLU A 126 -14.68 1.21 -2.73
C GLU A 126 -14.41 -0.12 -3.45
N PHE A 127 -13.16 -0.35 -3.89
CA PHE A 127 -12.74 -1.49 -4.72
C PHE A 127 -11.83 -2.46 -3.93
N LYS A 128 -12.37 -3.11 -2.90
CA LYS A 128 -11.62 -3.99 -1.96
C LYS A 128 -10.96 -5.21 -2.61
N ASP A 129 -11.36 -5.57 -3.83
CA ASP A 129 -10.80 -6.70 -4.58
C ASP A 129 -9.40 -6.39 -5.16
N PHE A 130 -9.03 -5.11 -5.28
CA PHE A 130 -7.74 -4.68 -5.80
C PHE A 130 -6.77 -4.29 -4.69
N LYS A 131 -5.48 -4.51 -4.93
CA LYS A 131 -4.40 -4.12 -4.02
C LYS A 131 -3.94 -2.69 -4.31
N PRO A 132 -3.16 -2.08 -3.44
CA PRO A 132 -2.61 -0.73 -3.68
C PRO A 132 -1.88 -0.57 -5.01
N THR A 133 -1.18 -1.61 -5.49
CA THR A 133 -0.48 -1.58 -6.78
C THR A 133 -1.41 -1.42 -7.98
N GLU A 134 -2.55 -2.10 -7.98
CA GLU A 134 -3.56 -1.98 -9.03
C GLU A 134 -4.31 -0.65 -8.92
N ALA A 135 -4.65 -0.23 -7.69
CA ALA A 135 -5.30 1.05 -7.43
C ALA A 135 -4.47 2.24 -7.95
N LEU A 136 -3.14 2.21 -7.74
CA LEU A 136 -2.22 3.21 -8.26
C LEU A 136 -2.25 3.26 -9.80
N MET A 137 -2.29 2.12 -10.49
CA MET A 137 -2.38 2.08 -11.96
C MET A 137 -3.71 2.66 -12.47
N PHE A 138 -4.82 2.35 -11.80
CA PHE A 138 -6.12 2.92 -12.14
C PHE A 138 -6.12 4.43 -11.98
N LEU A 139 -5.70 4.94 -10.82
CA LEU A 139 -5.72 6.37 -10.52
C LEU A 139 -4.69 7.20 -11.29
N GLN A 140 -3.62 6.57 -11.81
CA GLN A 140 -2.69 7.21 -12.75
C GLN A 140 -3.08 7.03 -14.23
N ASN A 141 -4.13 6.29 -14.52
CA ASN A 141 -4.61 5.94 -15.87
C ASN A 141 -3.48 5.33 -16.74
N THR A 142 -2.69 4.44 -16.15
CA THR A 142 -1.53 3.84 -16.84
C THR A 142 -1.30 2.40 -16.40
N ALA A 143 -0.86 1.56 -17.35
CA ALA A 143 -0.42 0.20 -17.07
C ALA A 143 1.00 0.14 -16.46
N ASN A 144 1.71 1.25 -16.37
CA ASN A 144 3.05 1.29 -15.79
C ASN A 144 2.95 1.31 -14.27
N PRO A 145 3.77 0.51 -13.56
CA PRO A 145 3.82 0.58 -12.11
C PRO A 145 4.39 1.92 -11.66
N VAL A 146 3.86 2.43 -10.56
CA VAL A 146 4.40 3.62 -9.90
C VAL A 146 5.79 3.30 -9.32
N HIS A 147 6.76 4.17 -9.54
CA HIS A 147 8.07 4.05 -8.90
C HIS A 147 7.89 4.17 -7.37
N ARG A 148 8.52 3.25 -6.65
CA ARG A 148 8.39 3.15 -5.20
C ARG A 148 8.81 4.45 -4.51
N ASP A 149 9.91 5.04 -4.94
CA ASP A 149 10.44 6.28 -4.36
C ASP A 149 9.46 7.46 -4.49
N VAL A 150 8.77 7.58 -5.63
CA VAL A 150 7.74 8.60 -5.87
C VAL A 150 6.55 8.41 -4.92
N PHE A 151 6.11 7.16 -4.73
CA PHE A 151 5.06 6.84 -3.79
C PHE A 151 5.50 7.08 -2.34
N GLU A 152 6.67 6.61 -1.95
CA GLU A 152 7.16 6.72 -0.57
C GLU A 152 7.52 8.16 -0.17
N SER A 153 7.85 9.02 -1.14
CA SER A 153 8.14 10.45 -0.87
C SER A 153 6.89 11.34 -0.76
N GLY A 154 5.70 10.81 -1.01
CA GLY A 154 4.48 11.62 -1.03
C GLY A 154 4.29 12.44 -2.32
N SER A 155 5.17 12.26 -3.31
CA SER A 155 5.13 13.00 -4.58
C SER A 155 4.24 12.33 -5.64
N TRP A 156 3.62 11.19 -5.30
CA TRP A 156 2.69 10.55 -6.21
C TRP A 156 1.39 11.36 -6.35
N GLU A 157 0.92 11.50 -7.59
CA GLU A 157 -0.29 12.23 -7.93
C GLU A 157 -1.25 11.35 -8.73
N SER A 158 -2.54 11.36 -8.37
CA SER A 158 -3.61 10.81 -9.17
C SER A 158 -3.90 11.70 -10.37
N LYS A 159 -4.43 11.09 -11.44
CA LYS A 159 -4.89 11.81 -12.65
C LYS A 159 -6.41 11.83 -12.70
N ASP A 160 -7.01 11.21 -13.71
CA ASP A 160 -8.45 11.12 -13.86
C ASP A 160 -9.01 9.98 -13.00
N VAL A 161 -9.55 10.33 -11.84
CA VAL A 161 -10.09 9.39 -10.85
C VAL A 161 -11.32 8.68 -11.38
N GLU A 162 -12.22 9.39 -12.09
CA GLU A 162 -13.45 8.82 -12.63
C GLU A 162 -13.17 7.81 -13.74
N LEU A 163 -12.20 8.10 -14.62
CA LEU A 163 -11.73 7.14 -15.62
C LEU A 163 -11.13 5.91 -14.95
N GLY A 164 -10.34 6.09 -13.89
CA GLY A 164 -9.76 4.99 -13.12
C GLY A 164 -10.83 4.11 -12.48
N LYS A 165 -11.88 4.71 -11.91
CA LYS A 165 -13.03 4.00 -11.34
C LYS A 165 -13.84 3.27 -12.42
N ASP A 166 -14.05 3.86 -13.60
CA ASP A 166 -14.70 3.19 -14.72
C ASP A 166 -13.94 1.92 -15.13
N TRP A 167 -12.63 2.01 -15.30
CA TRP A 167 -11.80 0.84 -15.62
C TRP A 167 -11.85 -0.24 -14.54
N ALA A 168 -11.82 0.15 -13.27
CA ALA A 168 -11.94 -0.80 -12.17
C ALA A 168 -13.30 -1.53 -12.17
N LYS A 169 -14.41 -0.81 -12.37
CA LYS A 169 -15.76 -1.39 -12.51
C LYS A 169 -15.83 -2.36 -13.68
N LYS A 170 -15.31 -1.97 -14.84
CA LYS A 170 -15.22 -2.82 -16.03
C LYS A 170 -14.48 -4.13 -15.72
N ILE A 171 -13.28 -4.05 -15.16
CA ILE A 171 -12.50 -5.25 -14.83
C ILE A 171 -13.18 -6.07 -13.74
N GLN A 172 -13.79 -5.45 -12.74
CA GLN A 172 -14.53 -6.15 -11.68
C GLN A 172 -15.76 -6.91 -12.23
N SER A 173 -16.38 -6.43 -13.29
CA SER A 173 -17.51 -7.13 -13.94
C SER A 173 -17.11 -8.47 -14.56
N LEU A 174 -15.82 -8.73 -14.75
CA LEU A 174 -15.32 -10.04 -15.18
C LEU A 174 -15.25 -11.09 -14.05
N LYS A 175 -15.44 -10.68 -12.78
CA LYS A 175 -15.34 -11.58 -11.62
C LYS A 175 -16.15 -12.86 -11.75
N PRO A 176 -17.41 -12.87 -12.22
CA PRO A 176 -18.20 -14.09 -12.38
C PRO A 176 -17.62 -15.11 -13.37
N PHE A 177 -16.84 -14.65 -14.33
CA PHE A 177 -16.28 -15.46 -15.42
C PHE A 177 -14.78 -15.79 -15.19
N PHE A 178 -14.09 -15.00 -14.36
CA PHE A 178 -12.64 -15.10 -14.15
C PHE A 178 -12.23 -14.79 -12.71
N GLU A 179 -12.90 -15.37 -11.73
CA GLU A 179 -12.74 -15.10 -10.29
C GLU A 179 -11.28 -15.16 -9.81
N LYS A 180 -10.48 -16.13 -10.27
CA LYS A 180 -9.10 -16.32 -9.83
C LYS A 180 -8.10 -15.37 -10.50
N GLY A 181 -8.51 -14.60 -11.52
CA GLY A 181 -7.57 -13.85 -12.37
C GLY A 181 -7.91 -12.40 -12.65
N TYR A 182 -9.19 -11.98 -12.55
CA TYR A 182 -9.61 -10.61 -12.95
C TYR A 182 -8.87 -9.50 -12.20
N ASN A 183 -8.49 -9.72 -10.95
CA ASN A 183 -7.77 -8.76 -10.10
C ASN A 183 -6.26 -9.01 -10.00
N LYS A 184 -5.70 -9.91 -10.83
CA LYS A 184 -4.25 -10.12 -10.88
C LYS A 184 -3.56 -8.94 -11.57
N SER A 185 -2.48 -8.46 -10.98
CA SER A 185 -1.73 -7.29 -11.45
C SER A 185 -1.39 -7.36 -12.94
N ILE A 186 -0.96 -8.53 -13.43
CA ILE A 186 -0.59 -8.73 -14.84
C ILE A 186 -1.82 -8.61 -15.74
N PHE A 187 -2.97 -9.16 -15.34
CA PHE A 187 -4.22 -9.04 -16.10
C PHE A 187 -4.73 -7.59 -16.11
N VAL A 188 -4.75 -6.94 -14.94
CA VAL A 188 -5.14 -5.52 -14.83
C VAL A 188 -4.28 -4.64 -15.72
N ARG A 189 -2.96 -4.89 -15.77
CA ARG A 189 -2.03 -4.18 -16.67
C ARG A 189 -2.38 -4.39 -18.14
N ALA A 190 -2.68 -5.62 -18.56
CA ALA A 190 -3.09 -5.91 -19.93
C ALA A 190 -4.37 -5.16 -20.31
N MET A 191 -5.38 -5.20 -19.41
CA MET A 191 -6.65 -4.50 -19.64
C MET A 191 -6.50 -2.98 -19.70
N ILE A 192 -5.76 -2.36 -18.76
CA ILE A 192 -5.50 -0.92 -18.79
C ILE A 192 -4.74 -0.54 -20.07
N LYS A 193 -3.75 -1.34 -20.48
CA LYS A 193 -2.97 -1.09 -21.70
C LYS A 193 -3.86 -1.12 -22.94
N LEU A 194 -4.78 -2.06 -23.02
CA LEU A 194 -5.77 -2.13 -24.10
C LEU A 194 -6.73 -0.94 -24.07
N MET A 195 -7.41 -0.70 -22.97
CA MET A 195 -8.38 0.40 -22.85
C MET A 195 -7.76 1.79 -23.05
N SER A 196 -6.47 1.97 -22.74
CA SER A 196 -5.79 3.26 -22.90
C SER A 196 -5.13 3.48 -24.24
N ARG A 197 -4.77 2.43 -25.00
CA ARG A 197 -3.92 2.54 -26.21
C ARG A 197 -4.53 1.95 -27.47
N LYS A 198 -5.64 1.23 -27.35
CA LYS A 198 -6.33 0.59 -28.48
C LYS A 198 -7.74 1.14 -28.57
N PRO A 199 -7.97 2.26 -29.28
CA PRO A 199 -9.30 2.88 -29.37
C PRO A 199 -10.33 1.96 -30.02
N GLU A 200 -9.89 0.98 -30.83
CA GLU A 200 -10.70 -0.06 -31.40
C GLU A 200 -11.17 -1.13 -30.42
N PHE A 201 -10.57 -1.22 -29.21
CA PHE A 201 -10.96 -2.15 -28.17
C PHE A 201 -12.16 -1.61 -27.38
N VAL A 202 -13.32 -2.19 -27.57
CA VAL A 202 -14.55 -1.87 -26.83
C VAL A 202 -14.76 -2.92 -25.74
N PHE A 203 -14.69 -2.50 -24.48
CA PHE A 203 -14.75 -3.42 -23.34
C PHE A 203 -16.07 -4.21 -23.30
N GLU A 204 -17.20 -3.57 -23.60
CA GLU A 204 -18.53 -4.16 -23.57
C GLU A 204 -18.66 -5.32 -24.59
N GLU A 205 -18.02 -5.16 -25.75
CA GLU A 205 -17.93 -6.25 -26.75
C GLU A 205 -17.07 -7.40 -26.23
N PHE A 206 -15.93 -7.12 -25.61
CA PHE A 206 -15.10 -8.14 -24.98
C PHE A 206 -15.88 -8.90 -23.91
N LEU A 207 -16.55 -8.19 -23.00
CA LEU A 207 -17.37 -8.79 -21.95
C LEU A 207 -18.44 -9.70 -22.54
N HIS A 208 -19.14 -9.25 -23.60
CA HIS A 208 -20.14 -10.07 -24.30
C HIS A 208 -19.52 -11.37 -24.85
N LYS A 209 -18.31 -11.30 -25.45
CA LYS A 209 -17.62 -12.50 -25.95
C LYS A 209 -17.22 -13.46 -24.82
N VAL A 210 -16.76 -12.92 -23.69
CA VAL A 210 -16.46 -13.71 -22.49
C VAL A 210 -17.72 -14.42 -21.98
N GLN A 211 -18.87 -13.75 -21.96
CA GLN A 211 -20.15 -14.35 -21.57
C GLN A 211 -20.58 -15.49 -22.48
N LEU A 212 -20.34 -15.36 -23.80
CA LEU A 212 -20.66 -16.43 -24.76
C LEU A 212 -19.78 -17.67 -24.58
N ARG A 213 -18.51 -17.50 -24.15
CA ARG A 213 -17.57 -18.60 -23.95
C ARG A 213 -16.63 -18.35 -22.73
N PRO A 214 -17.14 -18.49 -21.51
CA PRO A 214 -16.34 -18.23 -20.31
C PRO A 214 -15.07 -19.08 -20.21
N GLY A 215 -15.05 -20.29 -20.81
CA GLY A 215 -13.87 -21.17 -20.78
C GLY A 215 -12.68 -20.67 -21.60
N MET A 216 -12.82 -19.61 -22.40
CA MET A 216 -11.70 -19.03 -23.13
C MET A 216 -10.82 -18.13 -22.25
N ILE A 217 -11.37 -17.52 -21.20
CA ILE A 217 -10.60 -16.67 -20.28
C ILE A 217 -9.91 -17.54 -19.22
N HIS A 218 -8.58 -17.42 -19.11
CA HIS A 218 -7.77 -18.23 -18.19
C HIS A 218 -6.55 -17.46 -17.70
N LEU A 219 -5.83 -18.03 -16.73
CA LEU A 219 -4.61 -17.42 -16.19
C LEU A 219 -3.46 -17.48 -17.19
N CYS A 220 -2.78 -16.34 -17.37
CA CYS A 220 -1.59 -16.21 -18.20
C CYS A 220 -0.40 -15.68 -17.37
N GLY A 221 0.81 -15.97 -17.81
CA GLY A 221 2.04 -15.62 -17.10
C GLY A 221 2.60 -14.24 -17.41
N SER A 222 2.15 -13.56 -18.49
CA SER A 222 2.64 -12.24 -18.90
C SER A 222 1.54 -11.35 -19.46
N VAL A 223 1.82 -10.05 -19.59
CA VAL A 223 0.91 -9.07 -20.21
C VAL A 223 0.65 -9.42 -21.66
N GLU A 224 1.67 -9.86 -22.39
CA GLU A 224 1.61 -10.25 -23.79
C GLU A 224 0.68 -11.45 -23.98
N LEU A 225 0.83 -12.50 -23.18
CA LEU A 225 -0.05 -13.68 -23.23
C LEU A 225 -1.49 -13.34 -22.86
N TYR A 226 -1.71 -12.45 -21.90
CA TYR A 226 -3.06 -11.94 -21.65
C TYR A 226 -3.62 -11.15 -22.81
N THR A 227 -2.81 -10.33 -23.48
CA THR A 227 -3.23 -9.57 -24.66
C THR A 227 -3.61 -10.50 -25.81
N GLU A 228 -2.83 -11.58 -26.07
CA GLU A 228 -3.15 -12.61 -27.06
C GLU A 228 -4.47 -13.31 -26.73
N MET A 229 -4.66 -13.76 -25.50
CA MET A 229 -5.90 -14.39 -25.04
C MET A 229 -7.09 -13.44 -25.22
N ILE A 230 -6.95 -12.17 -24.86
CA ILE A 230 -8.03 -11.16 -25.01
C ILE A 230 -8.31 -10.94 -26.50
N GLU A 231 -7.30 -10.87 -27.36
CA GLU A 231 -7.46 -10.76 -28.81
C GLU A 231 -8.22 -11.95 -29.39
N ASP A 232 -7.90 -13.18 -28.99
CA ASP A 232 -8.57 -14.40 -29.44
C ASP A 232 -10.04 -14.42 -29.03
N ILE A 233 -10.34 -14.02 -27.78
CA ILE A 233 -11.71 -13.89 -27.28
C ILE A 233 -12.46 -12.81 -28.07
N TYR A 234 -11.86 -11.64 -28.26
CA TYR A 234 -12.47 -10.50 -28.95
C TYR A 234 -12.77 -10.81 -30.39
N ASN A 235 -11.88 -11.56 -31.08
CA ASN A 235 -12.03 -11.99 -32.47
C ASN A 235 -12.90 -13.23 -32.65
N TYR A 236 -13.38 -13.83 -31.56
CA TYR A 236 -14.23 -15.02 -31.63
C TYR A 236 -15.49 -14.76 -32.47
N ARG A 237 -15.73 -15.58 -33.51
CA ARG A 237 -16.81 -15.44 -34.50
C ARG A 237 -16.80 -14.15 -35.34
N ARG A 238 -15.67 -13.46 -35.44
CA ARG A 238 -15.45 -12.41 -36.44
C ARG A 238 -14.97 -13.01 -37.77
N ARG A 239 -15.39 -12.40 -38.87
CA ARG A 239 -14.84 -12.74 -40.17
C ARG A 239 -13.35 -12.35 -40.22
N ASN A 240 -12.56 -13.01 -41.07
CA ASN A 240 -11.10 -12.72 -41.13
C ASN A 240 -10.78 -11.26 -41.49
N THR A 241 -11.64 -10.62 -42.29
CA THR A 241 -11.51 -9.21 -42.67
C THR A 241 -11.90 -8.22 -41.57
N GLU A 242 -12.53 -8.68 -40.50
CA GLU A 242 -13.04 -7.86 -39.38
C GLU A 242 -12.23 -8.08 -38.09
N LYS A 243 -11.26 -8.99 -38.14
CA LYS A 243 -10.41 -9.27 -36.97
C LYS A 243 -9.50 -8.09 -36.65
N LEU A 244 -9.45 -7.72 -35.37
CA LEU A 244 -8.58 -6.66 -34.87
C LEU A 244 -7.26 -7.24 -34.38
N ASN A 245 -6.19 -6.50 -34.57
CA ASN A 245 -4.89 -6.77 -33.96
C ASN A 245 -4.77 -5.92 -32.69
N LEU A 246 -4.92 -6.55 -31.53
CA LEU A 246 -4.83 -5.89 -30.23
C LEU A 246 -3.42 -5.97 -29.62
N ARG A 247 -2.47 -6.66 -30.25
CA ARG A 247 -1.08 -6.77 -29.78
C ARG A 247 -0.32 -5.43 -29.87
N PHE A 248 0.72 -5.29 -29.07
CA PHE A 248 1.53 -4.07 -28.97
C PHE A 248 2.94 -4.31 -29.51
#